data_4dcfbae058529da2a4f68628b8cf5930
#
_entry.id   4dcfbae058529da2a4f68628b8cf5930
#
_cell.length_a   1.000
_cell.length_b   1.000
_cell.length_c   1.000
_cell.angle_alpha   90.00
_cell.angle_beta   90.00
_cell.angle_gamma   90.00
#
_symmetry.space_group_name_H-M   'P 1'
#
loop_
_entity.id
_entity.type
_entity.pdbx_description
1 polymer ?
#
loop_
_entity_poly.entity_id
_entity_poly.type
_entity_poly.pdbx_seq_one_letter_code
_entity_poly.pdbx_strand_id
1 'polypeptide(L)'
;IDDAMKAGFGWEHGPFQIWDAIGVQNGIEIMNAEGQKPAQWVFNMLDSGSNSFYTVQNGATLAYSIEHNKQVEIPGQDAFIVLDNIRKSKEVFKNSGVVIEDLGDGILNCEFRSKMNTIGGDVLAGLNKAVDLAEQDFEGLVIGNQGANFSVGANIGMIFMMAVEQ
;
A
#
# COMPACT_ATOMS: atom_id res chain seq x y z
N ILE A 1 -8.77 -7.53 14.61
CA ILE A 1 -9.58 -8.55 13.92
C ILE A 1 -8.95 -8.82 12.55
N ASP A 2 -8.79 -7.83 11.69
CA ASP A 2 -8.30 -8.02 10.31
C ASP A 2 -6.94 -8.72 10.26
N ASP A 3 -5.96 -8.26 11.05
CA ASP A 3 -4.63 -8.89 11.10
C ASP A 3 -4.69 -10.33 11.63
N ALA A 4 -5.58 -10.61 12.58
CA ALA A 4 -5.79 -11.97 13.06
C ALA A 4 -6.37 -12.90 11.97
N MET A 5 -7.31 -12.38 11.16
CA MET A 5 -7.88 -13.15 10.04
C MET A 5 -6.84 -13.36 8.94
N LYS A 6 -6.04 -12.35 8.61
CA LYS A 6 -4.94 -12.48 7.65
C LYS A 6 -3.88 -13.47 8.13
N ALA A 7 -3.43 -13.34 9.37
CA ALA A 7 -2.38 -14.20 9.93
C ALA A 7 -2.87 -15.65 10.20
N GLY A 8 -4.09 -15.81 10.71
CA GLY A 8 -4.62 -17.11 11.12
C GLY A 8 -5.22 -17.94 9.99
N PHE A 9 -5.81 -17.29 8.98
CA PHE A 9 -6.54 -17.97 7.91
C PHE A 9 -5.98 -17.70 6.51
N GLY A 10 -4.88 -16.93 6.40
CA GLY A 10 -4.26 -16.60 5.12
C GLY A 10 -5.12 -15.70 4.23
N TRP A 11 -6.01 -14.91 4.80
CA TRP A 11 -6.81 -13.97 4.05
C TRP A 11 -5.94 -12.82 3.52
N GLU A 12 -6.19 -12.39 2.31
CA GLU A 12 -5.51 -11.23 1.72
C GLU A 12 -6.00 -9.93 2.35
N HIS A 13 -7.31 -9.83 2.63
CA HIS A 13 -7.95 -8.72 3.31
C HIS A 13 -8.75 -9.21 4.51
N GLY A 14 -8.72 -8.46 5.60
CA GLY A 14 -9.56 -8.71 6.74
C GLY A 14 -11.01 -8.24 6.52
N PRO A 15 -11.97 -8.65 7.38
CA PRO A 15 -13.39 -8.36 7.20
C PRO A 15 -13.72 -6.86 7.13
N PHE A 16 -13.07 -6.00 7.91
CA PHE A 16 -13.30 -4.57 7.85
C PHE A 16 -12.66 -3.94 6.60
N GLN A 17 -11.50 -4.44 6.17
CA GLN A 17 -10.89 -4.03 4.90
C GLN A 17 -11.77 -4.40 3.70
N ILE A 18 -12.38 -5.60 3.71
CA ILE A 18 -13.35 -6.01 2.69
C ILE A 18 -14.58 -5.10 2.73
N TRP A 19 -15.09 -4.79 3.90
CA TRP A 19 -16.26 -3.92 4.04
C TRP A 19 -15.96 -2.49 3.54
N ASP A 20 -14.80 -1.94 3.83
CA ASP A 20 -14.35 -0.67 3.26
C ASP A 20 -14.25 -0.72 1.73
N ALA A 21 -13.77 -1.83 1.16
CA ALA A 21 -13.63 -2.01 -0.28
C ALA A 21 -14.98 -2.03 -1.03
N ILE A 22 -16.02 -2.62 -0.42
CA ILE A 22 -17.40 -2.61 -0.97
C ILE A 22 -18.16 -1.32 -0.62
N GLY A 23 -17.65 -0.55 0.33
CA GLY A 23 -18.28 0.63 0.92
C GLY A 23 -19.17 0.27 2.11
N VAL A 24 -18.97 0.97 3.23
CA VAL A 24 -19.71 0.68 4.49
C VAL A 24 -21.21 0.81 4.29
N GLN A 25 -21.67 1.85 3.60
CA GLN A 25 -23.09 2.08 3.34
C GLN A 25 -23.70 0.94 2.48
N ASN A 26 -23.01 0.52 1.42
CA ASN A 26 -23.45 -0.59 0.57
C ASN A 26 -23.55 -1.89 1.37
N GLY A 27 -22.58 -2.15 2.26
CA GLY A 27 -22.61 -3.32 3.16
C GLY A 27 -23.83 -3.29 4.08
N ILE A 28 -24.19 -2.14 4.64
CA ILE A 28 -25.40 -1.95 5.44
C ILE A 28 -26.67 -2.29 4.63
N GLU A 29 -26.76 -1.83 3.39
CA GLU A 29 -27.90 -2.10 2.51
C GLU A 29 -28.05 -3.59 2.20
N ILE A 30 -26.92 -4.27 1.91
CA ILE A 30 -26.90 -5.72 1.69
C ILE A 30 -27.38 -6.47 2.93
N MET A 31 -26.81 -6.14 4.12
CA MET A 31 -27.20 -6.77 5.37
C MET A 31 -28.70 -6.58 5.68
N ASN A 32 -29.24 -5.37 5.49
CA ASN A 32 -30.66 -5.08 5.69
C ASN A 32 -31.54 -5.87 4.72
N ALA A 33 -31.14 -6.01 3.46
CA ALA A 33 -31.87 -6.80 2.47
C ALA A 33 -31.97 -8.29 2.85
N GLU A 34 -30.95 -8.81 3.55
CA GLU A 34 -30.91 -10.18 4.06
C GLU A 34 -31.52 -10.32 5.48
N GLY A 35 -32.13 -9.26 5.99
CA GLY A 35 -32.75 -9.26 7.34
C GLY A 35 -31.77 -9.23 8.49
N GLN A 36 -30.50 -8.93 8.23
CA GLN A 36 -29.47 -8.75 9.26
C GLN A 36 -29.37 -7.26 9.65
N LYS A 37 -29.01 -7.00 10.90
CA LYS A 37 -28.81 -5.63 11.38
C LYS A 37 -27.35 -5.39 11.69
N PRO A 38 -26.70 -4.39 11.07
CA PRO A 38 -25.39 -3.94 11.49
C PRO A 38 -25.38 -3.48 12.96
N ALA A 39 -24.23 -3.57 13.58
CA ALA A 39 -24.07 -3.08 14.96
C ALA A 39 -24.26 -1.55 15.02
N GLN A 40 -24.86 -1.04 16.10
CA GLN A 40 -25.18 0.38 16.25
C GLN A 40 -23.95 1.30 16.08
N TRP A 41 -22.78 0.86 16.52
CA TRP A 41 -21.56 1.67 16.42
C TRP A 41 -21.15 1.95 14.96
N VAL A 42 -21.57 1.13 13.97
CA VAL A 42 -21.33 1.40 12.55
C VAL A 42 -22.13 2.62 12.10
N PHE A 43 -23.39 2.75 12.55
CA PHE A 43 -24.19 3.94 12.28
C PHE A 43 -23.59 5.18 12.96
N ASN A 44 -23.14 5.04 14.22
CA ASN A 44 -22.49 6.14 14.93
C ASN A 44 -21.22 6.60 14.21
N MET A 45 -20.47 5.67 13.61
CA MET A 45 -19.30 5.97 12.79
C MET A 45 -19.67 6.85 11.59
N LEU A 46 -20.71 6.46 10.83
CA LEU A 46 -21.20 7.24 9.70
C LEU A 46 -21.70 8.62 10.13
N ASP A 47 -22.45 8.69 11.22
CA ASP A 47 -22.98 9.94 11.78
C ASP A 47 -21.86 10.88 12.26
N SER A 48 -20.69 10.33 12.66
CA SER A 48 -19.51 11.13 13.00
C SER A 48 -18.77 11.67 11.78
N GLY A 49 -19.20 11.32 10.56
CA GLY A 49 -18.56 11.69 9.30
C GLY A 49 -17.46 10.72 8.84
N SER A 50 -17.24 9.61 9.55
CA SER A 50 -16.28 8.56 9.16
C SER A 50 -16.97 7.55 8.25
N ASN A 51 -16.62 7.55 6.95
CA ASN A 51 -17.26 6.68 5.94
C ASN A 51 -16.52 5.35 5.71
N SER A 52 -15.47 5.08 6.47
CA SER A 52 -14.65 3.87 6.39
C SER A 52 -14.08 3.50 7.74
N PHE A 53 -13.75 2.22 7.92
CA PHE A 53 -13.09 1.72 9.14
C PHE A 53 -11.63 2.12 9.18
N TYR A 54 -10.98 2.21 8.02
CA TYR A 54 -9.60 2.64 7.89
C TYR A 54 -9.49 3.86 6.98
N THR A 55 -8.59 4.78 7.34
CA THR A 55 -8.22 5.93 6.51
C THR A 55 -6.71 6.11 6.52
N VAL A 56 -6.19 6.83 5.53
CA VAL A 56 -4.78 7.21 5.49
C VAL A 56 -4.68 8.72 5.64
N GLN A 57 -3.91 9.17 6.62
CA GLN A 57 -3.63 10.59 6.84
C GLN A 57 -2.15 10.78 7.16
N ASN A 58 -1.50 11.70 6.44
CA ASN A 58 -0.07 12.02 6.63
C ASN A 58 0.86 10.79 6.55
N GLY A 59 0.53 9.79 5.72
CA GLY A 59 1.31 8.57 5.59
C GLY A 59 1.04 7.49 6.65
N ALA A 60 0.24 7.78 7.67
CA ALA A 60 -0.18 6.82 8.67
C ALA A 60 -1.57 6.23 8.35
N THR A 61 -1.77 4.95 8.65
CA THR A 61 -3.10 4.33 8.62
C THR A 61 -3.78 4.56 9.95
N LEU A 62 -5.00 5.11 9.90
CA LEU A 62 -5.86 5.29 11.06
C LEU A 62 -6.97 4.23 11.02
N ALA A 63 -7.43 3.82 12.21
CA ALA A 63 -8.61 2.98 12.38
C ALA A 63 -9.68 3.71 13.17
N TYR A 64 -10.96 3.44 12.84
CA TYR A 64 -12.05 4.00 13.62
C TYR A 64 -12.08 3.41 15.03
N SER A 65 -12.00 4.27 16.03
CA SER A 65 -12.13 3.91 17.44
C SER A 65 -13.57 4.09 17.92
N ILE A 66 -14.19 2.98 18.33
CA ILE A 66 -15.53 2.99 18.90
C ILE A 66 -15.55 3.82 20.20
N GLU A 67 -14.49 3.70 21.01
CA GLU A 67 -14.35 4.40 22.29
C GLU A 67 -14.29 5.91 22.11
N HIS A 68 -13.52 6.37 21.10
CA HIS A 68 -13.29 7.81 20.86
C HIS A 68 -14.24 8.40 19.81
N ASN A 69 -15.05 7.57 19.15
CA ASN A 69 -15.97 7.95 18.06
C ASN A 69 -15.27 8.76 16.96
N LYS A 70 -14.03 8.40 16.60
CA LYS A 70 -13.20 9.04 15.58
C LYS A 70 -12.12 8.12 15.06
N GLN A 71 -11.50 8.51 13.95
CA GLN A 71 -10.27 7.88 13.44
C GLN A 71 -9.11 8.14 14.40
N VAL A 72 -8.34 7.10 14.73
CA VAL A 72 -7.15 7.16 15.59
C VAL A 72 -6.01 6.40 14.93
N GLU A 73 -4.79 6.80 15.18
CA GLU A 73 -3.60 6.08 14.71
C GLU A 73 -3.55 4.66 15.27
N ILE A 74 -3.19 3.71 14.44
CA ILE A 74 -3.00 2.32 14.87
C ILE A 74 -1.67 2.25 15.63
N PRO A 75 -1.65 1.79 16.90
CA PRO A 75 -0.44 1.73 17.69
C PRO A 75 0.67 0.90 17.01
N GLY A 76 1.91 1.39 17.08
CA GLY A 76 3.09 0.70 16.56
C GLY A 76 3.38 0.91 15.07
N GLN A 77 2.62 1.75 14.37
CA GLN A 77 2.89 2.09 12.97
C GLN A 77 4.01 3.13 12.80
N ASP A 78 4.35 3.84 13.84
CA ASP A 78 5.48 4.78 13.90
C ASP A 78 6.85 4.09 13.75
N ALA A 79 6.91 2.77 13.92
CA ALA A 79 8.14 1.99 13.80
C ALA A 79 8.52 1.63 12.35
N PHE A 80 7.64 1.85 11.36
CA PHE A 80 7.92 1.52 9.95
C PHE A 80 7.10 2.38 8.98
N ILE A 81 7.62 2.51 7.76
CA ILE A 81 6.97 3.24 6.68
C ILE A 81 6.11 2.27 5.88
N VAL A 82 4.84 2.63 5.63
CA VAL A 82 3.95 1.90 4.71
C VAL A 82 4.01 2.59 3.34
N LEU A 83 4.69 1.98 2.37
CA LEU A 83 4.90 2.58 1.04
C LEU A 83 3.59 2.93 0.34
N ASP A 84 2.56 2.09 0.43
CA ASP A 84 1.24 2.37 -0.14
C ASP A 84 0.64 3.70 0.34
N ASN A 85 0.88 4.07 1.59
CA ASN A 85 0.35 5.27 2.18
C ASN A 85 1.04 6.55 1.69
N ILE A 86 2.33 6.47 1.35
CA ILE A 86 3.13 7.62 0.95
C ILE A 86 3.29 7.76 -0.57
N ARG A 87 3.07 6.68 -1.32
CA ARG A 87 3.35 6.59 -2.77
C ARG A 87 2.83 7.76 -3.57
N LYS A 88 1.59 8.23 -3.31
CA LYS A 88 0.99 9.35 -4.05
C LYS A 88 1.49 10.73 -3.59
N SER A 89 1.82 10.86 -2.32
CA SER A 89 2.19 12.15 -1.72
C SER A 89 3.70 12.42 -1.74
N LYS A 90 4.50 11.37 -1.91
CA LYS A 90 5.97 11.40 -1.86
C LYS A 90 6.64 10.91 -3.15
N GLU A 91 5.86 10.74 -4.23
CA GLU A 91 6.36 10.33 -5.54
C GLU A 91 7.30 11.40 -6.11
N VAL A 92 8.55 11.01 -6.37
CA VAL A 92 9.58 11.83 -7.03
C VAL A 92 9.67 11.49 -8.52
N PHE A 93 9.55 10.20 -8.84
CA PHE A 93 9.60 9.69 -10.21
C PHE A 93 8.81 8.38 -10.32
N LYS A 94 8.34 8.10 -11.54
CA LYS A 94 7.62 6.87 -11.84
C LYS A 94 7.79 6.48 -13.32
N ASN A 95 7.91 5.16 -13.54
CA ASN A 95 7.71 4.54 -14.86
C ASN A 95 6.88 3.25 -14.70
N SER A 96 6.80 2.42 -15.73
CA SER A 96 6.05 1.15 -15.69
C SER A 96 6.68 0.09 -14.77
N GLY A 97 7.96 0.23 -14.43
CA GLY A 97 8.71 -0.75 -13.62
C GLY A 97 8.93 -0.34 -12.17
N VAL A 98 8.99 0.96 -11.88
CA VAL A 98 9.30 1.47 -10.54
C VAL A 98 8.48 2.70 -10.16
N VAL A 99 8.38 2.93 -8.85
CA VAL A 99 8.08 4.24 -8.25
C VAL A 99 9.27 4.61 -7.37
N ILE A 100 9.68 5.87 -7.41
CA ILE A 100 10.72 6.43 -6.55
C ILE A 100 10.05 7.43 -5.61
N GLU A 101 10.17 7.22 -4.30
CA GLU A 101 9.57 8.03 -3.26
C GLU A 101 10.62 8.67 -2.36
N ASP A 102 10.34 9.87 -1.88
CA ASP A 102 11.07 10.52 -0.80
C ASP A 102 10.55 9.99 0.56
N LEU A 103 11.37 9.20 1.26
CA LEU A 103 11.02 8.68 2.58
C LEU A 103 11.14 9.73 3.69
N GLY A 104 11.74 10.88 3.39
CA GLY A 104 12.18 11.88 4.37
C GLY A 104 13.66 11.69 4.75
N ASP A 105 14.16 12.63 5.56
CA ASP A 105 15.54 12.63 6.06
C ASP A 105 16.62 12.50 4.97
N GLY A 106 16.32 12.92 3.74
CA GLY A 106 17.23 12.82 2.60
C GLY A 106 17.35 11.43 1.99
N ILE A 107 16.43 10.51 2.29
CA ILE A 107 16.48 9.13 1.79
C ILE A 107 15.43 8.90 0.71
N LEU A 108 15.88 8.44 -0.47
CA LEU A 108 15.02 7.92 -1.52
C LEU A 108 14.73 6.42 -1.34
N ASN A 109 13.54 5.99 -1.74
CA ASN A 109 13.20 4.59 -1.97
C ASN A 109 12.92 4.34 -3.45
N CYS A 110 13.45 3.27 -4.00
CA CYS A 110 13.08 2.75 -5.32
C CYS A 110 12.26 1.47 -5.15
N GLU A 111 10.95 1.58 -5.32
CA GLU A 111 10.01 0.47 -5.23
C GLU A 111 9.76 -0.14 -6.60
N PHE A 112 9.89 -1.47 -6.75
CA PHE A 112 9.53 -2.17 -7.99
C PHE A 112 8.02 -2.33 -8.10
N ARG A 113 7.48 -2.05 -9.30
CA ARG A 113 6.04 -2.11 -9.60
C ARG A 113 5.70 -3.00 -10.80
N SER A 114 6.69 -3.70 -11.34
CA SER A 114 6.48 -4.72 -12.36
C SER A 114 5.74 -5.93 -11.79
N LYS A 115 5.12 -6.75 -12.64
CA LYS A 115 4.45 -7.97 -12.19
C LYS A 115 5.43 -8.87 -11.43
N MET A 116 5.10 -9.23 -10.18
CA MET A 116 5.92 -10.02 -9.27
C MET A 116 7.31 -9.40 -9.01
N ASN A 117 7.43 -8.09 -9.18
CA ASN A 117 8.70 -7.35 -9.06
C ASN A 117 9.83 -7.93 -9.96
N THR A 118 9.44 -8.40 -11.16
CA THR A 118 10.38 -8.91 -12.17
C THR A 118 11.29 -7.79 -12.66
N ILE A 119 12.59 -8.03 -12.69
CA ILE A 119 13.58 -7.06 -13.15
C ILE A 119 13.67 -7.10 -14.69
N GLY A 120 13.06 -6.12 -15.34
CA GLY A 120 13.07 -5.88 -16.77
C GLY A 120 13.69 -4.52 -17.12
N GLY A 121 13.60 -4.11 -18.38
CA GLY A 121 14.18 -2.85 -18.88
C GLY A 121 13.72 -1.62 -18.11
N ASP A 122 12.41 -1.53 -17.79
CA ASP A 122 11.84 -0.39 -17.08
C ASP A 122 12.32 -0.32 -15.62
N VAL A 123 12.53 -1.47 -14.97
CA VAL A 123 13.10 -1.53 -13.61
C VAL A 123 14.56 -1.10 -13.65
N LEU A 124 15.35 -1.57 -14.63
CA LEU A 124 16.75 -1.16 -14.78
C LEU A 124 16.87 0.34 -15.07
N ALA A 125 16.03 0.86 -15.96
CA ALA A 125 15.98 2.30 -16.24
C ALA A 125 15.58 3.11 -14.98
N GLY A 126 14.62 2.61 -14.20
CA GLY A 126 14.20 3.20 -12.94
C GLY A 126 15.30 3.20 -11.88
N LEU A 127 16.05 2.09 -11.75
CA LEU A 127 17.18 2.00 -10.83
C LEU A 127 18.30 3.01 -11.19
N ASN A 128 18.66 3.11 -12.48
CA ASN A 128 19.62 4.13 -12.92
C ASN A 128 19.13 5.54 -12.56
N LYS A 129 17.84 5.83 -12.84
CA LYS A 129 17.25 7.12 -12.48
C LYS A 129 17.27 7.38 -10.99
N ALA A 130 17.04 6.34 -10.15
CA ALA A 130 17.10 6.47 -8.69
C ALA A 130 18.52 6.81 -8.21
N VAL A 131 19.54 6.21 -8.80
CA VAL A 131 20.94 6.55 -8.51
C VAL A 131 21.24 8.00 -8.90
N ASP A 132 20.89 8.42 -10.13
CA ASP A 132 21.10 9.79 -10.60
C ASP A 132 20.45 10.83 -9.66
N LEU A 133 19.22 10.56 -9.20
CA LEU A 133 18.51 11.44 -8.28
C LEU A 133 19.16 11.45 -6.89
N ALA A 134 19.58 10.28 -6.40
CA ALA A 134 20.23 10.17 -5.11
C ALA A 134 21.55 10.94 -5.06
N GLU A 135 22.36 10.86 -6.14
CA GLU A 135 23.62 11.58 -6.22
C GLU A 135 23.46 13.11 -6.32
N GLN A 136 22.32 13.58 -6.81
CA GLN A 136 22.08 15.02 -7.00
C GLN A 136 21.50 15.69 -5.76
N ASP A 137 20.47 15.10 -5.14
CA ASP A 137 19.61 15.82 -4.22
C ASP A 137 19.36 15.09 -2.88
N PHE A 138 19.89 13.85 -2.70
CA PHE A 138 19.62 13.03 -1.52
C PHE A 138 20.90 12.50 -0.89
N GLU A 139 20.79 12.03 0.35
CA GLU A 139 21.92 11.47 1.12
C GLU A 139 22.03 9.95 0.97
N GLY A 140 20.94 9.29 0.55
CA GLY A 140 20.93 7.85 0.40
C GLY A 140 19.79 7.31 -0.45
N LEU A 141 19.99 6.06 -0.92
CA LEU A 141 19.03 5.31 -1.70
C LEU A 141 18.78 3.95 -1.05
N VAL A 142 17.51 3.63 -0.85
CA VAL A 142 17.03 2.29 -0.48
C VAL A 142 16.35 1.67 -1.69
N ILE A 143 16.56 0.38 -1.91
CA ILE A 143 15.74 -0.41 -2.83
C ILE A 143 14.84 -1.26 -1.94
N GLY A 144 13.58 -0.85 -1.79
CA GLY A 144 12.65 -1.41 -0.83
C GLY A 144 11.29 -1.72 -1.43
N ASN A 145 10.87 -2.97 -1.32
CA ASN A 145 9.56 -3.43 -1.80
C ASN A 145 8.72 -3.94 -0.64
N GLN A 146 7.45 -3.56 -0.61
CA GLN A 146 6.46 -4.10 0.33
C GLN A 146 5.45 -4.97 -0.43
N GLY A 147 5.76 -6.23 -0.59
CA GLY A 147 4.94 -7.21 -1.30
C GLY A 147 5.29 -8.63 -0.88
N ALA A 148 4.62 -9.62 -1.47
CA ALA A 148 4.85 -11.03 -1.17
C ALA A 148 6.29 -11.49 -1.50
N ASN A 149 6.92 -10.84 -2.48
CA ASN A 149 8.29 -11.12 -2.91
C ASN A 149 9.05 -9.81 -3.09
N PHE A 150 10.31 -9.77 -2.70
CA PHE A 150 11.19 -8.66 -3.05
C PHE A 150 11.34 -8.55 -4.58
N SER A 151 11.68 -9.65 -5.24
CA SER A 151 11.71 -9.82 -6.69
C SER A 151 11.76 -11.32 -7.02
N VAL A 152 11.17 -11.71 -8.16
CA VAL A 152 11.34 -13.06 -8.74
C VAL A 152 12.56 -13.15 -9.66
N GLY A 153 13.36 -12.08 -9.75
CA GLY A 153 14.58 -12.03 -10.54
C GLY A 153 14.39 -11.45 -11.94
N ALA A 154 15.31 -11.76 -12.84
CA ALA A 154 15.35 -11.18 -14.16
C ALA A 154 14.18 -11.62 -15.06
N ASN A 155 13.75 -10.74 -15.96
CA ASN A 155 12.77 -11.06 -16.98
C ASN A 155 13.40 -11.99 -18.05
N ILE A 156 13.12 -13.29 -17.94
CA ILE A 156 13.66 -14.32 -18.83
C ILE A 156 13.23 -14.09 -20.28
N GLY A 157 12.01 -13.59 -20.52
CA GLY A 157 11.53 -13.26 -21.86
C GLY A 157 12.39 -12.17 -22.53
N MET A 158 12.76 -11.13 -21.77
CA MET A 158 13.66 -10.08 -22.25
C MET A 158 15.05 -10.64 -22.58
N ILE A 159 15.60 -11.48 -21.69
CA ILE A 159 16.91 -12.13 -21.93
C ILE A 159 16.87 -12.98 -23.20
N PHE A 160 15.80 -13.76 -23.38
CA PHE A 160 15.62 -14.59 -24.56
C PHE A 160 15.57 -13.75 -25.85
N MET A 161 14.79 -12.66 -25.86
CA MET A 161 14.70 -11.77 -27.03
C MET A 161 16.06 -11.17 -27.37
N MET A 162 16.81 -10.69 -26.38
CA MET A 162 18.16 -10.15 -26.59
C MET A 162 19.15 -11.20 -27.15
N ALA A 163 18.97 -12.48 -26.77
CA ALA A 163 19.83 -13.56 -27.26
C ALA A 163 19.52 -14.00 -28.71
N VAL A 164 18.26 -13.79 -29.15
CA VAL A 164 17.85 -14.16 -30.53
C VAL A 164 18.14 -13.08 -31.54
N GLU A 165 18.28 -11.81 -31.10
CA GLU A 165 18.61 -10.66 -31.97
C GLU A 165 20.12 -10.51 -32.24
N GLN A 166 20.97 -11.34 -31.65
CA GLN A 166 22.40 -11.43 -31.93
C GLN A 166 22.70 -12.48 -32.99
#